data_b1ed32f7bc987dbe345415d69b273975
#
_entry.id   b1ed32f7bc987dbe345415d69b273975
#
_cell.length_a   1.000
_cell.length_b   1.000
_cell.length_c   1.000
_cell.angle_alpha   90.00
_cell.angle_beta   90.00
_cell.angle_gamma   90.00
#
_symmetry.space_group_name_H-M   'P 1'
#
loop_
_entity.id
_entity.type
_entity.pdbx_description
1 polymer ?
#
loop_
_entity_poly.entity_id
_entity_poly.type
_entity_poly.pdbx_seq_one_letter_code
_entity_poly.pdbx_strand_id
1 'polypeptide(L)'
;MLTILVPVYNTEKYIKRCLDSILLKETNTDVEVLAVSDGSKDGAVDIIKEYQKQYPDTLRLIEKENGGHGSTINVGIKNATGKYFKVLDSDDWVNSIDFIQFVKKLKKEDADLVVTNYSKEHVYSGVSEYLKYDKLEENKKYIFDDFSLDELHGDYFVMATSTYKTSILKDAGVNLMEKTFYVDMQYNVMPITKVNTFVYYNLDIYRYFIGRADQSVNTASFVRNKNDHEKVLKFLVEFYEKEKGNLSDVKHKYLKMIINYMLFTHYTVFCQYDTNQADAYVKIKAFDKYLKEISSELYLESDKMGFTRSQRMTKFFFVKRYRTLYKKLYTVLKKINGGK
;
A
#
# COMPACT_ATOMS: atom_id res chain seq x y z
N MET A 1 -7.56 -17.83 -13.76
CA MET A 1 -7.58 -18.13 -12.31
C MET A 1 -6.93 -16.98 -11.54
N LEU A 2 -7.51 -16.57 -10.45
CA LEU A 2 -7.03 -15.50 -9.54
C LEU A 2 -6.53 -16.14 -8.24
N THR A 3 -5.32 -15.82 -7.82
CA THR A 3 -4.85 -16.11 -6.47
C THR A 3 -5.17 -14.93 -5.56
N ILE A 4 -5.92 -15.15 -4.50
CA ILE A 4 -6.11 -14.21 -3.39
C ILE A 4 -5.21 -14.65 -2.25
N LEU A 5 -4.26 -13.80 -1.90
CA LEU A 5 -3.47 -13.97 -0.68
C LEU A 5 -4.23 -13.32 0.47
N VAL A 6 -4.40 -14.07 1.55
CA VAL A 6 -4.94 -13.57 2.82
C VAL A 6 -3.84 -13.66 3.88
N PRO A 7 -3.13 -12.55 4.19
CA PRO A 7 -2.20 -12.47 5.31
C PRO A 7 -2.94 -12.60 6.64
N VAL A 8 -2.53 -13.53 7.51
CA VAL A 8 -3.23 -13.82 8.76
C VAL A 8 -2.29 -13.68 9.96
N TYR A 9 -2.59 -12.76 10.87
CA TYR A 9 -1.91 -12.67 12.16
C TYR A 9 -2.85 -12.16 13.25
N ASN A 10 -3.29 -13.05 14.13
CA ASN A 10 -4.19 -12.76 15.27
C ASN A 10 -5.48 -12.03 14.82
N THR A 11 -6.20 -12.61 13.85
CA THR A 11 -7.42 -12.04 13.24
C THR A 11 -8.65 -12.92 13.42
N GLU A 12 -8.71 -13.73 14.47
CA GLU A 12 -9.83 -14.62 14.80
C GLU A 12 -11.20 -13.94 14.68
N LYS A 13 -11.30 -12.68 15.13
CA LYS A 13 -12.54 -11.91 15.12
C LYS A 13 -13.04 -11.51 13.71
N TYR A 14 -12.16 -11.54 12.71
CA TYR A 14 -12.41 -10.97 11.40
C TYR A 14 -12.34 -11.98 10.27
N ILE A 15 -11.46 -13.00 10.40
CA ILE A 15 -11.14 -13.95 9.35
C ILE A 15 -12.36 -14.64 8.75
N LYS A 16 -13.39 -14.91 9.54
CA LYS A 16 -14.63 -15.53 9.05
C LYS A 16 -15.30 -14.64 8.00
N ARG A 17 -15.49 -13.34 8.27
CA ARG A 17 -16.08 -12.38 7.34
C ARG A 17 -15.24 -12.28 6.05
N CYS A 18 -13.94 -12.25 6.18
CA CYS A 18 -13.01 -12.23 5.06
C CYS A 18 -13.24 -13.45 4.15
N LEU A 19 -13.20 -14.66 4.71
CA LEU A 19 -13.38 -15.92 3.97
C LEU A 19 -14.77 -16.06 3.37
N ASP A 20 -15.83 -15.71 4.12
CA ASP A 20 -17.21 -15.74 3.64
C ASP A 20 -17.42 -14.85 2.40
N SER A 21 -16.65 -13.75 2.29
CA SER A 21 -16.77 -12.81 1.19
C SER A 21 -16.15 -13.29 -0.13
N ILE A 22 -15.18 -14.21 -0.08
CA ILE A 22 -14.40 -14.68 -1.25
C ILE A 22 -14.59 -16.15 -1.59
N LEU A 23 -15.00 -17.00 -0.64
CA LEU A 23 -15.28 -18.42 -0.87
C LEU A 23 -16.72 -18.62 -1.35
N LEU A 24 -16.98 -18.19 -2.59
CA LEU A 24 -18.29 -18.18 -3.22
C LEU A 24 -18.42 -19.33 -4.22
N LYS A 25 -19.59 -19.98 -4.26
CA LYS A 25 -19.88 -21.07 -5.21
C LYS A 25 -19.67 -20.66 -6.67
N GLU A 26 -19.98 -19.40 -7.00
CA GLU A 26 -19.90 -18.82 -8.33
C GLU A 26 -18.46 -18.63 -8.82
N THR A 27 -17.48 -18.65 -7.92
CA THR A 27 -16.05 -18.37 -8.26
C THR A 27 -15.09 -19.46 -7.84
N ASN A 28 -15.55 -20.51 -7.16
CA ASN A 28 -14.68 -21.53 -6.54
C ASN A 28 -13.73 -22.27 -7.51
N THR A 29 -14.08 -22.37 -8.79
CA THR A 29 -13.21 -22.98 -9.82
C THR A 29 -12.19 -22.02 -10.43
N ASP A 30 -12.35 -20.72 -10.19
CA ASP A 30 -11.59 -19.65 -10.81
C ASP A 30 -10.69 -18.90 -9.84
N VAL A 31 -10.84 -19.20 -8.54
CA VAL A 31 -10.12 -18.55 -7.45
C VAL A 31 -9.34 -19.58 -6.64
N GLU A 32 -8.08 -19.28 -6.38
CA GLU A 32 -7.25 -19.89 -5.36
C GLU A 32 -7.14 -18.93 -4.19
N VAL A 33 -7.38 -19.38 -2.97
CA VAL A 33 -7.19 -18.59 -1.74
C VAL A 33 -6.01 -19.16 -0.98
N LEU A 34 -4.97 -18.36 -0.80
CA LEU A 34 -3.80 -18.68 0.03
C LEU A 34 -3.92 -17.94 1.36
N ALA A 35 -4.38 -18.61 2.41
CA ALA A 35 -4.32 -18.08 3.75
C ALA A 35 -2.93 -18.36 4.36
N VAL A 36 -2.13 -17.30 4.55
CA VAL A 36 -0.78 -17.44 5.10
C VAL A 36 -0.76 -16.95 6.54
N SER A 37 -0.73 -17.89 7.48
CA SER A 37 -0.64 -17.60 8.92
C SER A 37 0.80 -17.26 9.29
N ASP A 38 0.99 -16.05 9.79
CA ASP A 38 2.28 -15.50 10.23
C ASP A 38 2.54 -15.79 11.73
N GLY A 39 2.31 -17.02 12.15
CA GLY A 39 2.49 -17.45 13.54
C GLY A 39 1.40 -16.93 14.46
N SER A 40 0.13 -16.92 14.03
CA SER A 40 -1.03 -16.55 14.84
C SER A 40 -1.11 -17.39 16.13
N LYS A 41 -1.55 -16.75 17.21
CA LYS A 41 -1.70 -17.36 18.56
C LYS A 41 -3.15 -17.42 19.03
N ASP A 42 -4.08 -16.89 18.24
CA ASP A 42 -5.54 -16.95 18.45
C ASP A 42 -6.19 -18.08 17.65
N GLY A 43 -7.51 -18.16 17.66
CA GLY A 43 -8.29 -19.19 16.96
C GLY A 43 -8.37 -19.03 15.44
N ALA A 44 -7.71 -18.05 14.82
CA ALA A 44 -7.80 -17.79 13.39
C ALA A 44 -7.42 -19.01 12.52
N VAL A 45 -6.35 -19.73 12.91
CA VAL A 45 -5.87 -20.92 12.20
C VAL A 45 -6.90 -22.05 12.24
N ASP A 46 -7.55 -22.27 13.38
CA ASP A 46 -8.56 -23.31 13.52
C ASP A 46 -9.79 -23.02 12.68
N ILE A 47 -10.23 -21.75 12.63
CA ILE A 47 -11.30 -21.33 11.74
C ILE A 47 -10.92 -21.60 10.26
N ILE A 48 -9.71 -21.24 9.82
CA ILE A 48 -9.25 -21.48 8.46
C ILE A 48 -9.25 -22.99 8.12
N LYS A 49 -8.80 -23.85 9.06
CA LYS A 49 -8.81 -25.31 8.88
C LYS A 49 -10.23 -25.87 8.70
N GLU A 50 -11.24 -25.30 9.39
CA GLU A 50 -12.63 -25.69 9.19
C GLU A 50 -13.16 -25.26 7.81
N TYR A 51 -12.80 -24.05 7.35
CA TYR A 51 -13.12 -23.61 5.98
C TYR A 51 -12.42 -24.46 4.92
N GLN A 52 -11.16 -24.83 5.13
CA GLN A 52 -10.41 -25.67 4.19
C GLN A 52 -11.06 -27.05 4.00
N LYS A 53 -11.69 -27.63 5.04
CA LYS A 53 -12.46 -28.87 4.89
C LYS A 53 -13.67 -28.70 3.97
N GLN A 54 -14.28 -27.50 3.94
CA GLN A 54 -15.45 -27.20 3.13
C GLN A 54 -15.05 -26.80 1.68
N TYR A 55 -13.86 -26.21 1.52
CA TYR A 55 -13.33 -25.69 0.24
C TYR A 55 -11.92 -26.25 -0.05
N PRO A 56 -11.76 -27.58 -0.10
CA PRO A 56 -10.41 -28.21 -0.18
C PRO A 56 -9.64 -27.87 -1.45
N ASP A 57 -10.35 -27.62 -2.55
CA ASP A 57 -9.73 -27.30 -3.85
C ASP A 57 -9.50 -25.79 -4.05
N THR A 58 -10.09 -24.95 -3.18
CA THR A 58 -10.05 -23.48 -3.33
C THR A 58 -9.17 -22.82 -2.27
N LEU A 59 -9.25 -23.29 -1.01
CA LEU A 59 -8.54 -22.68 0.12
C LEU A 59 -7.37 -23.56 0.56
N ARG A 60 -6.19 -22.95 0.61
CA ARG A 60 -4.97 -23.58 1.12
C ARG A 60 -4.38 -22.74 2.26
N LEU A 61 -4.21 -23.35 3.42
CA LEU A 61 -3.51 -22.76 4.57
C LEU A 61 -2.01 -23.03 4.47
N ILE A 62 -1.21 -22.00 4.70
CA ILE A 62 0.24 -22.08 4.88
C ILE A 62 0.57 -21.47 6.23
N GLU A 63 1.13 -22.26 7.13
CA GLU A 63 1.58 -21.82 8.46
C GLU A 63 3.10 -21.56 8.45
N LYS A 64 3.54 -20.44 9.02
CA LYS A 64 4.96 -20.08 9.13
C LYS A 64 5.25 -19.34 10.44
N GLU A 65 6.51 -19.25 10.81
CA GLU A 65 6.95 -18.39 11.91
C GLU A 65 6.71 -16.92 11.55
N ASN A 66 6.48 -16.09 12.59
CA ASN A 66 6.22 -14.66 12.39
C ASN A 66 7.39 -13.94 11.72
N GLY A 67 7.13 -13.39 10.56
CA GLY A 67 8.04 -12.57 9.77
C GLY A 67 7.44 -11.22 9.36
N GLY A 68 6.21 -10.91 9.81
CA GLY A 68 5.48 -9.68 9.47
C GLY A 68 4.76 -9.77 8.12
N HIS A 69 3.94 -8.77 7.85
CA HIS A 69 3.05 -8.71 6.68
C HIS A 69 3.79 -8.94 5.34
N GLY A 70 4.96 -8.33 5.15
CA GLY A 70 5.76 -8.52 3.93
C GLY A 70 6.15 -9.97 3.69
N SER A 71 6.48 -10.71 4.77
CA SER A 71 6.86 -12.12 4.65
C SER A 71 5.70 -13.00 4.17
N THR A 72 4.46 -12.69 4.56
CA THR A 72 3.28 -13.41 4.08
C THR A 72 3.02 -13.15 2.60
N ILE A 73 3.22 -11.91 2.14
CA ILE A 73 3.11 -11.56 0.71
C ILE A 73 4.20 -12.29 -0.10
N ASN A 74 5.43 -12.33 0.38
CA ASN A 74 6.52 -13.07 -0.29
C ASN A 74 6.19 -14.56 -0.45
N VAL A 75 5.68 -15.19 0.63
CA VAL A 75 5.21 -16.59 0.58
C VAL A 75 4.04 -16.74 -0.38
N GLY A 76 3.09 -15.82 -0.39
CA GLY A 76 1.97 -15.80 -1.31
C GLY A 76 2.40 -15.75 -2.77
N ILE A 77 3.27 -14.82 -3.15
CA ILE A 77 3.78 -14.66 -4.53
C ILE A 77 4.53 -15.94 -4.97
N LYS A 78 5.32 -16.53 -4.09
CA LYS A 78 6.07 -17.76 -4.37
C LYS A 78 5.14 -18.94 -4.64
N ASN A 79 4.03 -19.07 -3.91
CA ASN A 79 3.11 -20.20 -3.94
C ASN A 79 1.89 -19.99 -4.84
N ALA A 80 1.69 -18.79 -5.38
CA ALA A 80 0.57 -18.47 -6.26
C ALA A 80 0.61 -19.25 -7.56
N THR A 81 -0.52 -19.89 -7.90
CA THR A 81 -0.73 -20.64 -9.17
C THR A 81 -1.62 -19.88 -10.15
N GLY A 82 -2.37 -18.89 -9.67
CA GLY A 82 -3.25 -18.06 -10.51
C GLY A 82 -2.48 -17.15 -11.46
N LYS A 83 -3.10 -16.88 -12.61
CA LYS A 83 -2.59 -15.89 -13.59
C LYS A 83 -2.48 -14.50 -12.96
N TYR A 84 -3.45 -14.16 -12.10
CA TYR A 84 -3.53 -12.90 -11.36
C TYR A 84 -3.35 -13.12 -9.87
N PHE A 85 -2.84 -12.11 -9.19
CA PHE A 85 -2.58 -12.10 -7.76
C PHE A 85 -3.14 -10.83 -7.12
N LYS A 86 -3.89 -11.00 -6.04
CA LYS A 86 -4.45 -9.91 -5.23
C LYS A 86 -4.21 -10.19 -3.75
N VAL A 87 -3.84 -9.16 -3.00
CA VAL A 87 -3.78 -9.21 -1.53
C VAL A 87 -5.12 -8.76 -0.96
N LEU A 88 -5.63 -9.50 0.02
CA LEU A 88 -6.79 -9.14 0.83
C LEU A 88 -6.43 -9.35 2.30
N ASP A 89 -6.34 -8.28 3.06
CA ASP A 89 -6.02 -8.36 4.49
C ASP A 89 -7.14 -9.10 5.25
N SER A 90 -6.77 -9.93 6.21
CA SER A 90 -7.69 -10.84 6.90
C SER A 90 -8.71 -10.16 7.82
N ASP A 91 -8.55 -8.87 8.10
CA ASP A 91 -9.53 -8.02 8.79
C ASP A 91 -10.48 -7.28 7.84
N ASP A 92 -10.18 -7.31 6.55
CA ASP A 92 -10.97 -6.73 5.46
C ASP A 92 -11.88 -7.77 4.78
N TRP A 93 -12.66 -7.34 3.79
CA TRP A 93 -13.52 -8.22 3.00
C TRP A 93 -13.77 -7.66 1.60
N VAL A 94 -14.44 -8.41 0.74
CA VAL A 94 -14.84 -7.92 -0.57
C VAL A 94 -16.36 -7.72 -0.68
N ASN A 95 -16.79 -6.83 -1.58
CA ASN A 95 -18.14 -6.82 -2.08
C ASN A 95 -18.35 -8.05 -2.98
N SER A 96 -19.06 -9.05 -2.50
CA SER A 96 -19.19 -10.34 -3.19
C SER A 96 -19.84 -10.22 -4.58
N ILE A 97 -20.76 -9.28 -4.78
CA ILE A 97 -21.43 -9.07 -6.08
C ILE A 97 -20.42 -8.56 -7.11
N ASP A 98 -19.67 -7.51 -6.77
CA ASP A 98 -18.66 -6.94 -7.64
C ASP A 98 -17.48 -7.90 -7.82
N PHE A 99 -17.16 -8.67 -6.80
CA PHE A 99 -16.11 -9.69 -6.85
C PHE A 99 -16.43 -10.81 -7.85
N ILE A 100 -17.67 -11.29 -7.90
CA ILE A 100 -18.11 -12.28 -8.90
C ILE A 100 -17.96 -11.71 -10.32
N GLN A 101 -18.36 -10.45 -10.54
CA GLN A 101 -18.18 -9.79 -11.84
C GLN A 101 -16.71 -9.64 -12.21
N PHE A 102 -15.89 -9.26 -11.24
CA PHE A 102 -14.45 -9.12 -11.40
C PHE A 102 -13.78 -10.42 -11.85
N VAL A 103 -14.03 -11.53 -11.15
CA VAL A 103 -13.49 -12.84 -11.50
C VAL A 103 -13.91 -13.25 -12.93
N LYS A 104 -15.16 -12.98 -13.33
CA LYS A 104 -15.63 -13.23 -14.71
C LYS A 104 -14.87 -12.41 -15.74
N LYS A 105 -14.59 -11.12 -15.45
CA LYS A 105 -13.80 -10.24 -16.35
C LYS A 105 -12.35 -10.74 -16.47
N LEU A 106 -11.72 -11.14 -15.35
CA LEU A 106 -10.32 -11.64 -15.34
C LEU A 106 -10.09 -12.87 -16.22
N LYS A 107 -11.09 -13.70 -16.48
CA LYS A 107 -10.96 -14.87 -17.37
C LYS A 107 -10.47 -14.50 -18.77
N LYS A 108 -10.86 -13.34 -19.28
CA LYS A 108 -10.55 -12.86 -20.63
C LYS A 108 -9.49 -11.75 -20.63
N GLU A 109 -9.07 -11.31 -19.45
CA GLU A 109 -8.14 -10.19 -19.30
C GLU A 109 -6.69 -10.65 -19.52
N ASP A 110 -5.89 -9.75 -20.10
CA ASP A 110 -4.45 -9.94 -20.30
C ASP A 110 -3.65 -8.64 -20.02
N ALA A 111 -4.19 -7.69 -19.27
CA ALA A 111 -3.44 -6.55 -18.78
C ALA A 111 -2.48 -6.97 -17.65
N ASP A 112 -1.35 -6.30 -17.52
CA ASP A 112 -0.35 -6.61 -16.49
C ASP A 112 -0.82 -6.21 -15.09
N LEU A 113 -1.64 -5.16 -15.02
CA LEU A 113 -2.28 -4.65 -13.82
C LEU A 113 -3.77 -4.43 -14.09
N VAL A 114 -4.61 -4.92 -13.21
CA VAL A 114 -6.05 -4.62 -13.17
C VAL A 114 -6.31 -3.76 -11.94
N VAL A 115 -6.90 -2.59 -12.17
CA VAL A 115 -7.22 -1.60 -11.14
C VAL A 115 -8.72 -1.59 -10.88
N THR A 116 -9.11 -1.56 -9.62
CA THR A 116 -10.51 -1.49 -9.17
C THR A 116 -10.66 -0.42 -8.11
N ASN A 117 -11.90 -0.12 -7.74
CA ASN A 117 -12.18 0.78 -6.63
C ASN A 117 -12.14 0.07 -5.28
N TYR A 118 -12.22 0.86 -4.22
CA TYR A 118 -12.36 0.36 -2.85
C TYR A 118 -13.17 1.32 -1.99
N SER A 119 -13.74 0.80 -0.90
CA SER A 119 -14.43 1.61 0.10
C SER A 119 -13.77 1.48 1.46
N LYS A 120 -13.65 2.58 2.18
CA LYS A 120 -13.31 2.58 3.60
C LYS A 120 -14.58 2.43 4.42
N GLU A 121 -14.65 1.37 5.19
CA GLU A 121 -15.81 1.03 6.01
C GLU A 121 -15.56 1.41 7.46
N HIS A 122 -16.12 2.53 7.89
CA HIS A 122 -16.08 2.98 9.28
C HIS A 122 -17.12 2.21 10.10
N VAL A 123 -16.79 0.96 10.42
CA VAL A 123 -17.74 -0.04 10.96
C VAL A 123 -18.45 0.44 12.23
N TYR A 124 -17.78 1.22 13.09
CA TYR A 124 -18.39 1.71 14.32
C TYR A 124 -19.33 2.91 14.13
N SER A 125 -19.20 3.66 13.06
CA SER A 125 -20.07 4.80 12.73
C SER A 125 -21.09 4.46 11.65
N GLY A 126 -20.94 3.32 10.96
CA GLY A 126 -21.77 2.94 9.81
C GLY A 126 -21.56 3.80 8.56
N VAL A 127 -20.48 4.58 8.51
CA VAL A 127 -20.14 5.42 7.35
C VAL A 127 -19.26 4.63 6.39
N SER A 128 -19.58 4.64 5.10
CA SER A 128 -18.75 4.10 4.03
C SER A 128 -18.26 5.25 3.14
N GLU A 129 -16.95 5.31 2.91
CA GLU A 129 -16.29 6.28 2.05
C GLU A 129 -15.82 5.58 0.77
N TYR A 130 -16.50 5.83 -0.34
CA TYR A 130 -16.19 5.24 -1.63
C TYR A 130 -15.08 6.02 -2.34
N LEU A 131 -14.00 5.33 -2.71
CA LEU A 131 -12.87 5.88 -3.43
C LEU A 131 -12.76 5.21 -4.80
N LYS A 132 -12.81 6.04 -5.85
CA LYS A 132 -12.71 5.57 -7.23
C LYS A 132 -11.78 6.45 -8.07
N TYR A 133 -11.32 5.87 -9.17
CA TYR A 133 -10.56 6.58 -10.21
C TYR A 133 -11.53 7.10 -11.28
N ASP A 134 -12.20 8.21 -11.01
CA ASP A 134 -13.34 8.73 -11.77
C ASP A 134 -13.00 9.32 -13.15
N LYS A 135 -11.72 9.57 -13.43
CA LYS A 135 -11.23 9.96 -14.76
C LYS A 135 -10.80 8.78 -15.64
N LEU A 136 -10.64 7.59 -15.06
CA LEU A 136 -10.29 6.42 -15.85
C LEU A 136 -11.52 5.88 -16.59
N GLU A 137 -11.36 5.62 -17.89
CA GLU A 137 -12.41 5.00 -18.70
C GLU A 137 -12.53 3.49 -18.35
N GLU A 138 -13.75 3.07 -17.98
CA GLU A 138 -14.03 1.69 -17.65
C GLU A 138 -13.77 0.76 -18.84
N ASN A 139 -13.13 -0.38 -18.57
CA ASN A 139 -12.76 -1.43 -19.54
C ASN A 139 -11.76 -0.99 -20.63
N LYS A 140 -11.23 0.21 -20.54
CA LYS A 140 -10.16 0.66 -21.43
C LYS A 140 -8.84 0.07 -20.99
N LYS A 141 -8.12 -0.51 -21.95
CA LYS A 141 -6.73 -0.96 -21.75
C LYS A 141 -5.80 0.22 -22.05
N TYR A 142 -5.04 0.61 -21.06
CA TYR A 142 -4.03 1.66 -21.15
C TYR A 142 -2.64 1.06 -21.36
N ILE A 143 -1.84 1.70 -22.17
CA ILE A 143 -0.38 1.51 -22.21
C ILE A 143 0.19 2.41 -21.12
N PHE A 144 0.94 1.86 -20.18
CA PHE A 144 1.39 2.62 -19.01
C PHE A 144 2.29 3.79 -19.40
N ASP A 145 3.13 3.61 -20.40
CA ASP A 145 4.10 4.61 -20.86
C ASP A 145 3.45 5.77 -21.65
N ASP A 146 2.21 5.58 -22.14
CA ASP A 146 1.42 6.60 -22.84
C ASP A 146 0.37 7.25 -21.93
N PHE A 147 0.29 6.83 -20.66
CA PHE A 147 -0.76 7.24 -19.75
C PHE A 147 -0.51 8.64 -19.15
N SER A 148 -1.55 9.46 -19.09
CA SER A 148 -1.49 10.75 -18.40
C SER A 148 -1.72 10.59 -16.90
N LEU A 149 -0.72 10.90 -16.08
CA LEU A 149 -0.84 10.86 -14.62
C LEU A 149 -1.85 11.87 -14.05
N ASP A 150 -2.24 12.88 -14.84
CA ASP A 150 -3.29 13.85 -14.45
C ASP A 150 -4.66 13.17 -14.27
N GLU A 151 -4.85 11.99 -14.89
CA GLU A 151 -6.05 11.16 -14.71
C GLU A 151 -6.15 10.54 -13.31
N LEU A 152 -5.06 10.52 -12.56
CA LEU A 152 -5.03 10.01 -11.17
C LEU A 152 -5.24 11.10 -10.11
N HIS A 153 -5.35 12.39 -10.50
CA HIS A 153 -5.51 13.52 -9.56
C HIS A 153 -4.46 13.61 -8.44
N GLY A 154 -3.26 13.09 -8.68
CA GLY A 154 -2.19 13.03 -7.68
C GLY A 154 -2.25 11.80 -6.77
N ASP A 155 -3.21 10.90 -6.99
CA ASP A 155 -3.27 9.58 -6.35
C ASP A 155 -2.39 8.55 -7.08
N TYR A 156 -2.30 7.36 -6.50
CA TYR A 156 -1.61 6.21 -7.07
C TYR A 156 -2.39 4.93 -6.83
N PHE A 157 -2.07 3.87 -7.57
CA PHE A 157 -2.70 2.58 -7.38
C PHE A 157 -2.20 1.93 -6.09
N VAL A 158 -3.08 1.82 -5.10
CA VAL A 158 -2.77 1.23 -3.80
C VAL A 158 -2.96 -0.30 -3.84
N MET A 159 -2.35 -1.02 -2.90
CA MET A 159 -2.45 -2.48 -2.81
C MET A 159 -3.91 -2.98 -2.83
N ALA A 160 -4.81 -2.30 -2.14
CA ALA A 160 -6.24 -2.64 -2.10
C ALA A 160 -6.92 -2.60 -3.48
N THR A 161 -6.50 -1.68 -4.37
CA THR A 161 -7.08 -1.54 -5.72
C THR A 161 -6.36 -2.38 -6.77
N SER A 162 -5.14 -2.81 -6.50
CA SER A 162 -4.25 -3.45 -7.47
C SER A 162 -4.44 -4.97 -7.53
N THR A 163 -4.48 -5.51 -8.74
CA THR A 163 -4.42 -6.94 -9.03
C THR A 163 -3.43 -7.15 -10.16
N TYR A 164 -2.26 -7.70 -9.86
CA TYR A 164 -1.19 -7.87 -10.83
C TYR A 164 -1.24 -9.25 -11.50
N LYS A 165 -0.79 -9.37 -12.76
CA LYS A 165 -0.34 -10.69 -13.23
C LYS A 165 0.72 -11.21 -12.27
N THR A 166 0.62 -12.48 -11.89
CA THR A 166 1.58 -13.12 -10.99
C THR A 166 3.01 -13.10 -11.56
N SER A 167 3.16 -13.21 -12.87
CA SER A 167 4.46 -13.09 -13.55
C SER A 167 5.10 -11.71 -13.35
N ILE A 168 4.31 -10.62 -13.41
CA ILE A 168 4.83 -9.26 -13.20
C ILE A 168 5.45 -9.10 -11.81
N LEU A 169 4.82 -9.66 -10.76
CA LEU A 169 5.39 -9.62 -9.40
C LEU A 169 6.71 -10.40 -9.32
N LYS A 170 6.79 -11.56 -10.01
CA LYS A 170 8.00 -12.40 -10.07
C LYS A 170 9.10 -11.72 -10.90
N ASP A 171 8.78 -11.18 -12.07
CA ASP A 171 9.72 -10.53 -12.99
C ASP A 171 10.25 -9.20 -12.42
N ALA A 172 9.46 -8.50 -11.61
CA ALA A 172 9.90 -7.33 -10.87
C ALA A 172 10.75 -7.69 -9.63
N GLY A 173 10.92 -8.97 -9.34
CA GLY A 173 11.67 -9.43 -8.17
C GLY A 173 11.06 -8.96 -6.86
N VAL A 174 9.71 -8.90 -6.77
CA VAL A 174 9.04 -8.43 -5.55
C VAL A 174 9.40 -9.35 -4.39
N ASN A 175 10.15 -8.78 -3.46
CA ASN A 175 10.53 -9.40 -2.20
C ASN A 175 10.50 -8.33 -1.11
N LEU A 176 9.41 -8.30 -0.37
CA LEU A 176 9.12 -7.25 0.61
C LEU A 176 9.94 -7.46 1.89
N MET A 177 10.25 -6.38 2.58
CA MET A 177 10.95 -6.45 3.86
C MET A 177 10.13 -7.20 4.90
N GLU A 178 10.81 -8.05 5.66
CA GLU A 178 10.21 -8.78 6.77
C GLU A 178 10.28 -7.99 8.07
N LYS A 179 9.39 -8.28 9.02
CA LYS A 179 9.30 -7.63 10.35
C LYS A 179 9.33 -6.10 10.25
N THR A 180 8.66 -5.55 9.24
CA THR A 180 8.71 -4.12 8.91
C THR A 180 7.29 -3.66 8.55
N PHE A 181 6.87 -2.50 9.07
CA PHE A 181 5.61 -1.85 8.69
C PHE A 181 5.76 -1.09 7.35
N TYR A 182 4.62 -0.74 6.72
CA TYR A 182 4.56 0.09 5.49
C TYR A 182 5.17 -0.56 4.24
N VAL A 183 5.28 -1.88 4.22
CA VAL A 183 5.81 -2.65 3.07
C VAL A 183 4.86 -2.67 1.87
N ASP A 184 3.60 -2.29 2.06
CA ASP A 184 2.64 -2.00 1.00
C ASP A 184 3.18 -0.97 -0.01
N MET A 185 3.99 -0.02 0.45
CA MET A 185 4.66 0.95 -0.42
C MET A 185 5.69 0.29 -1.36
N GLN A 186 6.39 -0.75 -0.89
CA GLN A 186 7.25 -1.56 -1.77
C GLN A 186 6.40 -2.32 -2.80
N TYR A 187 5.28 -2.91 -2.37
CA TYR A 187 4.34 -3.61 -3.24
C TYR A 187 3.72 -2.69 -4.29
N ASN A 188 3.46 -1.43 -3.97
CA ASN A 188 2.91 -0.44 -4.90
C ASN A 188 3.96 0.09 -5.90
N VAL A 189 5.26 0.07 -5.56
CA VAL A 189 6.34 0.66 -6.36
C VAL A 189 7.05 -0.36 -7.25
N MET A 190 7.48 -1.50 -6.67
CA MET A 190 8.37 -2.43 -7.36
C MET A 190 7.77 -3.00 -8.66
N PRO A 191 6.50 -3.46 -8.69
CA PRO A 191 5.94 -4.07 -9.90
C PRO A 191 5.81 -3.09 -11.07
N ILE A 192 5.65 -1.79 -10.81
CA ILE A 192 5.43 -0.77 -11.85
C ILE A 192 6.58 -0.74 -12.85
N THR A 193 7.79 -1.10 -12.45
CA THR A 193 8.95 -1.19 -13.37
C THR A 193 8.71 -2.18 -14.51
N LYS A 194 7.84 -3.17 -14.33
CA LYS A 194 7.52 -4.24 -15.29
C LYS A 194 6.10 -4.16 -15.87
N VAL A 195 5.23 -3.30 -15.34
CA VAL A 195 3.88 -3.09 -15.87
C VAL A 195 3.96 -2.34 -17.21
N ASN A 196 3.49 -2.93 -18.30
CA ASN A 196 3.36 -2.27 -19.61
C ASN A 196 1.92 -1.86 -19.89
N THR A 197 0.95 -2.63 -19.39
CA THR A 197 -0.47 -2.37 -19.62
C THR A 197 -1.26 -2.44 -18.32
N PHE A 198 -2.28 -1.58 -18.22
CA PHE A 198 -3.27 -1.73 -17.16
C PHE A 198 -4.69 -1.52 -17.70
N VAL A 199 -5.66 -2.04 -16.98
CA VAL A 199 -7.09 -1.85 -17.24
C VAL A 199 -7.78 -1.40 -15.95
N TYR A 200 -8.76 -0.51 -16.07
CA TYR A 200 -9.61 -0.10 -14.98
C TYR A 200 -10.99 -0.73 -15.09
N TYR A 201 -11.44 -1.35 -14.01
CA TYR A 201 -12.82 -1.80 -13.85
C TYR A 201 -13.51 -0.99 -12.76
N ASN A 202 -14.61 -0.33 -13.10
CA ASN A 202 -15.41 0.44 -12.15
C ASN A 202 -16.23 -0.50 -11.25
N LEU A 203 -15.52 -1.30 -10.46
CA LEU A 203 -16.06 -2.25 -9.49
C LEU A 203 -15.51 -1.91 -8.11
N ASP A 204 -16.39 -1.79 -7.11
CA ASP A 204 -16.03 -1.50 -5.73
C ASP A 204 -15.77 -2.79 -4.95
N ILE A 205 -14.58 -3.37 -5.16
CA ILE A 205 -14.30 -4.72 -4.67
C ILE A 205 -13.86 -4.73 -3.22
N TYR A 206 -12.85 -3.94 -2.87
CA TYR A 206 -12.18 -4.04 -1.58
C TYR A 206 -12.87 -3.20 -0.53
N ARG A 207 -13.21 -3.81 0.61
CA ARG A 207 -13.82 -3.18 1.78
C ARG A 207 -12.81 -3.07 2.90
N TYR A 208 -12.23 -1.87 3.06
CA TYR A 208 -11.20 -1.59 4.04
C TYR A 208 -11.81 -1.23 5.38
N PHE A 209 -11.60 -2.07 6.38
CA PHE A 209 -12.11 -1.85 7.74
C PHE A 209 -11.36 -0.69 8.41
N ILE A 210 -12.06 0.39 8.75
CA ILE A 210 -11.53 1.55 9.49
C ILE A 210 -12.13 1.63 10.89
N GLY A 211 -11.29 1.96 11.88
CA GLY A 211 -11.71 2.26 13.25
C GLY A 211 -11.08 1.40 14.33
N ARG A 212 -10.26 0.42 14.01
CA ARG A 212 -9.48 -0.32 15.01
C ARG A 212 -8.39 0.55 15.61
N ALA A 213 -8.21 0.44 16.94
CA ALA A 213 -7.20 1.23 17.67
C ALA A 213 -5.75 0.85 17.30
N ASP A 214 -5.53 -0.38 16.83
CA ASP A 214 -4.22 -0.96 16.49
C ASP A 214 -3.82 -0.80 15.01
N GLN A 215 -4.64 -0.13 14.19
CA GLN A 215 -4.34 0.09 12.77
C GLN A 215 -3.07 0.91 12.55
N SER A 216 -2.33 0.58 11.49
CA SER A 216 -1.07 1.23 11.12
C SER A 216 -1.22 2.67 10.61
N VAL A 217 -2.40 3.05 10.14
CA VAL A 217 -2.66 4.31 9.41
C VAL A 217 -2.91 5.54 10.29
N ASN A 218 -2.92 5.43 11.61
CA ASN A 218 -3.10 6.58 12.48
C ASN A 218 -1.77 7.26 12.87
N THR A 219 -1.81 8.56 13.23
CA THR A 219 -0.62 9.36 13.58
C THR A 219 0.23 8.73 14.69
N ALA A 220 -0.41 8.14 15.71
CA ALA A 220 0.32 7.50 16.82
C ALA A 220 1.10 6.28 16.34
N SER A 221 0.53 5.49 15.42
CA SER A 221 1.20 4.36 14.79
C SER A 221 2.37 4.81 13.92
N PHE A 222 2.23 5.88 13.15
CA PHE A 222 3.34 6.46 12.38
C PHE A 222 4.50 6.90 13.28
N VAL A 223 4.22 7.55 14.40
CA VAL A 223 5.26 7.94 15.37
C VAL A 223 5.94 6.71 15.99
N ARG A 224 5.16 5.70 16.37
CA ARG A 224 5.68 4.46 16.95
C ARG A 224 6.56 3.70 15.97
N ASN A 225 6.14 3.58 14.72
CA ASN A 225 6.79 2.78 13.67
C ASN A 225 7.65 3.64 12.71
N LYS A 226 8.04 4.85 13.12
CA LYS A 226 8.79 5.79 12.29
C LYS A 226 10.10 5.24 11.73
N ASN A 227 10.76 4.34 12.46
CA ASN A 227 12.01 3.71 12.02
C ASN A 227 11.77 2.73 10.86
N ASP A 228 10.65 2.00 10.89
CA ASP A 228 10.25 1.11 9.79
C ASP A 228 9.87 1.93 8.56
N HIS A 229 9.14 3.04 8.76
CA HIS A 229 8.83 3.97 7.69
C HIS A 229 10.10 4.54 7.03
N GLU A 230 11.11 4.93 7.83
CA GLU A 230 12.41 5.38 7.31
C GLU A 230 13.13 4.28 6.54
N LYS A 231 13.11 3.05 7.07
CA LYS A 231 13.75 1.89 6.44
C LYS A 231 13.15 1.59 5.06
N VAL A 232 11.81 1.57 4.96
CA VAL A 232 11.11 1.37 3.67
C VAL A 232 11.38 2.53 2.73
N LEU A 233 11.34 3.77 3.22
CA LEU A 233 11.60 4.95 2.39
C LEU A 233 13.04 4.94 1.83
N LYS A 234 14.05 4.59 2.63
CA LYS A 234 15.43 4.44 2.16
C LYS A 234 15.54 3.38 1.06
N PHE A 235 14.91 2.23 1.27
CA PHE A 235 14.85 1.21 0.23
C PHE A 235 14.24 1.75 -1.07
N LEU A 236 13.14 2.50 -1.00
CA LEU A 236 12.48 3.04 -2.20
C LEU A 236 13.33 4.10 -2.90
N VAL A 237 14.07 4.91 -2.16
CA VAL A 237 15.02 5.89 -2.72
C VAL A 237 16.15 5.16 -3.47
N GLU A 238 16.75 4.14 -2.85
CA GLU A 238 17.81 3.33 -3.45
C GLU A 238 17.32 2.52 -4.65
N PHE A 239 16.11 1.94 -4.54
CA PHE A 239 15.45 1.22 -5.62
C PHE A 239 15.21 2.13 -6.83
N TYR A 240 14.68 3.35 -6.59
CA TYR A 240 14.46 4.34 -7.64
C TYR A 240 15.77 4.72 -8.34
N GLU A 241 16.82 5.02 -7.58
CA GLU A 241 18.14 5.38 -8.15
C GLU A 241 18.73 4.25 -9.01
N LYS A 242 18.52 2.99 -8.59
CA LYS A 242 18.95 1.82 -9.33
C LYS A 242 18.18 1.64 -10.65
N GLU A 243 16.86 1.83 -10.61
CA GLU A 243 15.97 1.50 -11.74
C GLU A 243 15.74 2.68 -12.69
N LYS A 244 15.96 3.94 -12.26
CA LYS A 244 15.57 5.15 -13.01
C LYS A 244 16.09 5.22 -14.45
N GLY A 245 17.28 4.67 -14.71
CA GLY A 245 17.84 4.62 -16.07
C GLY A 245 17.10 3.69 -17.04
N ASN A 246 16.24 2.80 -16.52
CA ASN A 246 15.46 1.84 -17.30
C ASN A 246 13.96 2.18 -17.34
N LEU A 247 13.55 3.31 -16.74
CA LEU A 247 12.15 3.70 -16.66
C LEU A 247 11.79 4.63 -17.81
N SER A 248 10.55 4.51 -18.31
CA SER A 248 9.94 5.53 -19.14
C SER A 248 9.66 6.81 -18.32
N ASP A 249 9.47 7.93 -19.01
CA ASP A 249 9.16 9.22 -18.37
C ASP A 249 7.92 9.14 -17.47
N VAL A 250 6.91 8.38 -17.88
CA VAL A 250 5.67 8.21 -17.11
C VAL A 250 5.92 7.40 -15.84
N LYS A 251 6.59 6.25 -15.95
CA LYS A 251 6.96 5.44 -14.78
C LYS A 251 7.85 6.21 -13.82
N HIS A 252 8.82 6.95 -14.36
CA HIS A 252 9.70 7.81 -13.59
C HIS A 252 8.91 8.83 -12.74
N LYS A 253 7.98 9.56 -13.37
CA LYS A 253 7.09 10.51 -12.67
C LYS A 253 6.19 9.81 -11.66
N TYR A 254 5.64 8.65 -12.01
CA TYR A 254 4.73 7.88 -11.15
C TYR A 254 5.45 7.40 -9.87
N LEU A 255 6.65 6.82 -9.99
CA LEU A 255 7.43 6.39 -8.84
C LEU A 255 7.82 7.57 -7.94
N LYS A 256 8.24 8.69 -8.54
CA LYS A 256 8.54 9.92 -7.78
C LYS A 256 7.33 10.43 -7.00
N MET A 257 6.15 10.37 -7.57
CA MET A 257 4.91 10.78 -6.89
C MET A 257 4.69 9.97 -5.60
N ILE A 258 4.82 8.65 -5.66
CA ILE A 258 4.67 7.77 -4.50
C ILE A 258 5.77 8.02 -3.46
N ILE A 259 7.03 8.11 -3.90
CA ILE A 259 8.16 8.37 -3.01
C ILE A 259 8.01 9.74 -2.34
N ASN A 260 7.56 10.76 -3.06
CA ASN A 260 7.31 12.09 -2.52
C ASN A 260 6.19 12.08 -1.45
N TYR A 261 5.14 11.29 -1.64
CA TYR A 261 4.13 11.09 -0.59
C TYR A 261 4.77 10.53 0.70
N MET A 262 5.63 9.52 0.58
CA MET A 262 6.36 8.98 1.73
C MET A 262 7.35 10.00 2.33
N LEU A 263 8.06 10.74 1.49
CA LEU A 263 8.96 11.82 1.96
C LEU A 263 8.19 12.86 2.77
N PHE A 264 7.06 13.33 2.28
CA PHE A 264 6.20 14.28 2.99
C PHE A 264 5.74 13.73 4.34
N THR A 265 5.27 12.49 4.37
CA THR A 265 4.87 11.81 5.60
C THR A 265 6.04 11.72 6.58
N HIS A 266 7.22 11.33 6.11
CA HIS A 266 8.43 11.19 6.93
C HIS A 266 8.83 12.52 7.59
N TYR A 267 8.96 13.58 6.78
CA TYR A 267 9.27 14.91 7.33
C TYR A 267 8.18 15.38 8.31
N THR A 268 6.92 15.14 8.00
CA THR A 268 5.80 15.53 8.86
C THR A 268 5.84 14.79 10.20
N VAL A 269 6.06 13.48 10.19
CA VAL A 269 6.14 12.67 11.43
C VAL A 269 7.27 13.18 12.32
N PHE A 270 8.49 13.29 11.80
CA PHE A 270 9.62 13.72 12.61
C PHE A 270 9.53 15.20 13.03
N CYS A 271 9.10 16.08 12.15
CA CYS A 271 9.10 17.50 12.44
C CYS A 271 7.88 17.95 13.27
N GLN A 272 6.73 17.26 13.18
CA GLN A 272 5.50 17.72 13.84
C GLN A 272 4.97 16.81 14.95
N TYR A 273 5.11 15.50 14.81
CA TYR A 273 4.40 14.54 15.65
C TYR A 273 5.28 13.78 16.62
N ASP A 274 6.56 13.54 16.30
CA ASP A 274 7.47 12.83 17.20
C ASP A 274 7.64 13.59 18.52
N THR A 275 7.33 12.96 19.63
CA THR A 275 7.39 13.55 20.97
C THR A 275 8.82 13.73 21.48
N ASN A 276 9.76 12.90 21.05
CA ASN A 276 11.17 13.04 21.37
C ASN A 276 11.86 14.01 20.40
N GLN A 277 11.77 15.31 20.69
CA GLN A 277 12.28 16.36 19.81
C GLN A 277 13.79 16.31 19.58
N ALA A 278 14.57 15.87 20.57
CA ALA A 278 16.02 15.79 20.44
C ALA A 278 16.43 14.66 19.45
N ASP A 279 15.85 13.48 19.60
CA ASP A 279 16.03 12.34 18.71
C ASP A 279 15.52 12.68 17.29
N ALA A 280 14.31 13.24 17.19
CA ALA A 280 13.71 13.65 15.93
C ALA A 280 14.61 14.65 15.14
N TYR A 281 15.19 15.63 15.84
CA TYR A 281 16.11 16.59 15.22
C TYR A 281 17.35 15.92 14.63
N VAL A 282 17.96 15.01 15.39
CA VAL A 282 19.16 14.28 14.94
C VAL A 282 18.83 13.41 13.74
N LYS A 283 17.76 12.62 13.83
CA LYS A 283 17.37 11.67 12.78
C LYS A 283 16.93 12.35 11.50
N ILE A 284 16.11 13.40 11.58
CA ILE A 284 15.63 14.06 10.35
C ILE A 284 16.79 14.77 9.62
N LYS A 285 17.76 15.32 10.34
CA LYS A 285 18.95 15.89 9.70
C LYS A 285 19.84 14.83 9.05
N ALA A 286 20.01 13.69 9.71
CA ALA A 286 20.76 12.57 9.16
C ALA A 286 20.06 12.02 7.89
N PHE A 287 18.74 11.86 7.94
CA PHE A 287 17.97 11.44 6.78
C PHE A 287 18.03 12.47 5.63
N ASP A 288 17.90 13.76 5.92
CA ASP A 288 17.96 14.82 4.91
C ASP A 288 19.32 14.86 4.20
N LYS A 289 20.41 14.65 4.95
CA LYS A 289 21.77 14.51 4.39
C LYS A 289 21.87 13.26 3.52
N TYR A 290 21.40 12.10 4.01
CA TYR A 290 21.36 10.84 3.27
C TYR A 290 20.61 11.01 1.93
N LEU A 291 19.39 11.59 1.97
CA LEU A 291 18.59 11.81 0.77
C LEU A 291 19.33 12.64 -0.27
N LYS A 292 20.01 13.72 0.17
CA LYS A 292 20.80 14.58 -0.71
C LYS A 292 22.00 13.85 -1.35
N GLU A 293 22.63 12.96 -0.60
CA GLU A 293 23.79 12.19 -1.05
C GLU A 293 23.42 11.05 -2.00
N ILE A 294 22.31 10.36 -1.72
CA ILE A 294 21.88 9.20 -2.52
C ILE A 294 21.08 9.64 -3.76
N SER A 295 20.15 10.59 -3.60
CA SER A 295 19.29 11.05 -4.69
C SER A 295 19.13 12.58 -4.67
N SER A 296 20.01 13.28 -5.37
CA SER A 296 19.88 14.73 -5.53
C SER A 296 18.56 15.13 -6.21
N GLU A 297 18.05 14.30 -7.09
CA GLU A 297 16.77 14.51 -7.78
C GLU A 297 15.59 14.49 -6.80
N LEU A 298 15.44 13.42 -6.02
CA LEU A 298 14.37 13.30 -5.02
C LEU A 298 14.53 14.36 -3.92
N TYR A 299 15.75 14.72 -3.56
CA TYR A 299 16.02 15.82 -2.63
C TYR A 299 15.47 17.15 -3.16
N LEU A 300 15.77 17.52 -4.40
CA LEU A 300 15.25 18.73 -5.05
C LEU A 300 13.75 18.68 -5.27
N GLU A 301 13.20 17.52 -5.64
CA GLU A 301 11.77 17.33 -5.80
C GLU A 301 11.04 17.56 -4.47
N SER A 302 11.54 16.98 -3.38
CA SER A 302 10.98 17.17 -2.03
C SER A 302 11.09 18.62 -1.52
N ASP A 303 12.01 19.43 -2.07
CA ASP A 303 12.11 20.85 -1.75
C ASP A 303 10.97 21.70 -2.33
N LYS A 304 10.26 21.18 -3.36
CA LYS A 304 9.05 21.81 -3.89
C LYS A 304 7.89 21.76 -2.89
N MET A 305 7.92 20.83 -1.93
CA MET A 305 6.99 20.80 -0.82
C MET A 305 7.32 21.93 0.17
N GLY A 306 6.45 22.94 0.26
CA GLY A 306 6.70 24.15 1.06
C GLY A 306 7.03 23.86 2.53
N PHE A 307 6.45 22.77 3.09
CA PHE A 307 6.77 22.33 4.45
C PHE A 307 8.25 21.88 4.57
N THR A 308 8.69 20.95 3.72
CA THR A 308 10.07 20.43 3.73
C THR A 308 11.08 21.56 3.49
N ARG A 309 10.83 22.41 2.48
CA ARG A 309 11.65 23.58 2.19
C ARG A 309 11.81 24.50 3.40
N SER A 310 10.72 24.80 4.10
CA SER A 310 10.77 25.65 5.29
C SER A 310 11.58 25.05 6.44
N GLN A 311 11.53 23.73 6.62
CA GLN A 311 12.36 23.04 7.62
C GLN A 311 13.84 23.11 7.27
N ARG A 312 14.20 22.91 6.00
CA ARG A 312 15.60 23.04 5.51
C ARG A 312 16.13 24.45 5.64
N MET A 313 15.37 25.47 5.24
CA MET A 313 15.75 26.88 5.37
C MET A 313 16.09 27.26 6.81
N THR A 314 15.38 26.72 7.78
CA THR A 314 15.63 26.93 9.20
C THR A 314 16.59 25.92 9.81
N LYS A 315 17.24 25.08 9.00
CA LYS A 315 18.15 24.00 9.44
C LYS A 315 17.50 23.11 10.51
N PHE A 316 16.18 22.86 10.38
CA PHE A 316 15.35 22.09 11.32
C PHE A 316 15.32 22.68 12.75
N PHE A 317 15.61 23.97 12.89
CA PHE A 317 15.66 24.65 14.20
C PHE A 317 14.35 24.46 14.99
N PHE A 318 13.20 24.58 14.34
CA PHE A 318 11.89 24.42 14.97
C PHE A 318 11.60 23.00 15.46
N VAL A 319 12.24 21.99 14.92
CA VAL A 319 12.14 20.61 15.43
C VAL A 319 12.78 20.51 16.81
N LYS A 320 13.94 21.15 17.00
CA LYS A 320 14.68 21.15 18.26
C LYS A 320 14.04 22.04 19.32
N ARG A 321 13.51 23.21 18.90
CA ARG A 321 12.90 24.20 19.77
C ARG A 321 11.66 24.81 19.11
N TYR A 322 10.69 25.23 19.89
CA TYR A 322 9.52 25.98 19.42
C TYR A 322 8.60 25.23 18.44
N ARG A 323 8.63 23.90 18.42
CA ARG A 323 7.76 23.10 17.55
C ARG A 323 6.28 23.52 17.65
N THR A 324 5.77 23.76 18.85
CA THR A 324 4.38 24.18 19.08
C THR A 324 4.08 25.53 18.42
N LEU A 325 5.02 26.46 18.51
CA LEU A 325 4.90 27.78 17.87
C LEU A 325 4.90 27.63 16.34
N TYR A 326 5.81 26.84 15.80
CA TYR A 326 5.86 26.56 14.37
C TYR A 326 4.56 25.92 13.85
N LYS A 327 3.99 24.95 14.58
CA LYS A 327 2.69 24.33 14.22
C LYS A 327 1.58 25.38 14.14
N LYS A 328 1.49 26.27 15.12
CA LYS A 328 0.50 27.35 15.12
C LYS A 328 0.68 28.31 13.94
N LEU A 329 1.90 28.76 13.70
CA LEU A 329 2.22 29.65 12.57
C LEU A 329 1.93 28.99 11.22
N TYR A 330 2.35 27.75 11.03
CA TYR A 330 2.09 27.00 9.78
C TYR A 330 0.59 26.81 9.53
N THR A 331 -0.18 26.49 10.56
CA THR A 331 -1.64 26.36 10.47
C THR A 331 -2.32 27.68 10.08
N VAL A 332 -1.84 28.80 10.63
CA VAL A 332 -2.34 30.14 10.27
C VAL A 332 -2.00 30.49 8.82
N LEU A 333 -0.74 30.27 8.41
CA LEU A 333 -0.29 30.55 7.06
C LEU A 333 -1.05 29.69 6.02
N LYS A 334 -1.28 28.41 6.31
CA LYS A 334 -2.08 27.53 5.45
C LYS A 334 -3.52 28.05 5.28
N LYS A 335 -4.14 28.54 6.34
CA LYS A 335 -5.49 29.14 6.28
C LYS A 335 -5.51 30.43 5.44
N ILE A 336 -4.49 31.28 5.57
CA ILE A 336 -4.37 32.54 4.82
C ILE A 336 -4.16 32.27 3.32
N ASN A 337 -3.39 31.23 2.97
CA ASN A 337 -3.09 30.86 1.59
C ASN A 337 -4.15 29.96 0.94
N GLY A 338 -5.37 29.89 1.49
CA GLY A 338 -6.52 29.22 0.87
C GLY A 338 -6.49 27.70 0.93
N GLY A 339 -5.70 27.11 1.81
CA GLY A 339 -5.80 25.65 2.11
C GLY A 339 -5.31 24.72 1.02
N LYS A 340 -4.51 25.20 0.06
CA LYS A 340 -3.84 24.36 -0.94
C LYS A 340 -2.55 23.76 -0.43
#